data_c93122333199d9b292cf34e714cba199
#
_entry.id   c93122333199d9b292cf34e714cba199
#
_cell.length_a   1.000
_cell.length_b   1.000
_cell.length_c   1.000
_cell.angle_alpha   90.00
_cell.angle_beta   90.00
_cell.angle_gamma   90.00
#
_symmetry.space_group_name_H-M   'P 1'
#
loop_
_entity.id
_entity.type
_entity.pdbx_description
1 polymer ?
#
loop_
_entity_poly.entity_id
_entity_poly.type
_entity_poly.pdbx_seq_one_letter_code
_entity_poly.pdbx_strand_id
1 'polypeptide(L)'
;MPTAKADLKVADEVWIVAALLHRAQPEKPDFAVEEIVQRAAQEAIAGPARPGVYVHVVQHCVANRAPNSARYRMLFETGPSRRRLFRKGDTYHPAREGGKITPAPEQMPSGYSELLDWYREWSSEAQKSARAADPLLALKGSGAQLWSDESPDKYVRRLREGWE
;
A
#
# COMPACT_ATOMS: atom_id res chain seq x y z
N MET A 1 -32.02 -20.54 -1.54
CA MET A 1 -32.13 -19.09 -1.64
C MET A 1 -30.92 -18.59 -2.39
N PRO A 2 -31.05 -17.98 -3.59
CA PRO A 2 -29.93 -17.31 -4.18
C PRO A 2 -29.56 -16.14 -3.28
N THR A 3 -28.41 -16.21 -2.62
CA THR A 3 -27.78 -15.05 -1.99
C THR A 3 -27.68 -13.99 -3.10
N ALA A 4 -28.34 -12.86 -2.89
CA ALA A 4 -28.23 -11.70 -3.77
C ALA A 4 -26.73 -11.49 -4.03
N LYS A 5 -26.34 -11.64 -5.30
CA LYS A 5 -25.00 -11.33 -5.76
C LYS A 5 -24.80 -9.85 -5.38
N ALA A 6 -24.07 -9.60 -4.30
CA ALA A 6 -23.75 -8.24 -3.92
C ALA A 6 -23.19 -7.57 -5.16
N ASP A 7 -23.64 -6.34 -5.46
CA ASP A 7 -23.15 -5.57 -6.61
C ASP A 7 -21.70 -5.12 -6.33
N LEU A 8 -20.80 -6.12 -6.33
CA LEU A 8 -19.39 -5.93 -6.05
C LEU A 8 -18.79 -5.05 -7.14
N LYS A 9 -18.25 -3.91 -6.77
CA LYS A 9 -17.56 -3.03 -7.71
C LYS A 9 -16.31 -3.71 -8.26
N VAL A 10 -15.98 -3.44 -9.53
CA VAL A 10 -14.78 -3.99 -10.18
C VAL A 10 -13.50 -3.64 -9.42
N ALA A 11 -13.43 -2.42 -8.89
CA ALA A 11 -12.30 -1.99 -8.07
C ALA A 11 -12.13 -2.85 -6.80
N ASP A 12 -13.22 -3.19 -6.12
CA ASP A 12 -13.20 -4.00 -4.90
C ASP A 12 -12.80 -5.45 -5.22
N GLU A 13 -13.27 -6.00 -6.34
CA GLU A 13 -12.84 -7.31 -6.85
C GLU A 13 -11.34 -7.34 -7.14
N VAL A 14 -10.81 -6.33 -7.83
CA VAL A 14 -9.38 -6.21 -8.12
C VAL A 14 -8.56 -6.13 -6.83
N TRP A 15 -9.02 -5.40 -5.83
CA TRP A 15 -8.35 -5.33 -4.53
C TRP A 15 -8.33 -6.70 -3.83
N ILE A 16 -9.47 -7.40 -3.77
CA ILE A 16 -9.59 -8.74 -3.17
C ILE A 16 -8.61 -9.71 -3.82
N VAL A 17 -8.58 -9.73 -5.14
CA VAL A 17 -7.70 -10.62 -5.90
C VAL A 17 -6.23 -10.33 -5.64
N ALA A 18 -5.84 -9.06 -5.61
CA ALA A 18 -4.46 -8.66 -5.28
C ALA A 18 -4.10 -9.04 -3.84
N ALA A 19 -5.03 -8.90 -2.89
CA ALA A 19 -4.84 -9.33 -1.50
C ALA A 19 -4.65 -10.83 -1.38
N LEU A 20 -5.43 -11.62 -2.10
CA LEU A 20 -5.28 -13.08 -2.16
C LEU A 20 -3.92 -13.51 -2.70
N LEU A 21 -3.43 -12.85 -3.75
CA LEU A 21 -2.10 -13.11 -4.31
C LEU A 21 -1.00 -12.81 -3.29
N HIS A 22 -1.02 -11.66 -2.62
CA HIS A 22 -0.04 -11.31 -1.61
C HIS A 22 -0.10 -12.24 -0.40
N ARG A 23 -1.29 -12.65 0.04
CA ARG A 23 -1.47 -13.60 1.15
C ARG A 23 -0.94 -14.99 0.81
N ALA A 24 -1.12 -15.42 -0.43
CA ALA A 24 -0.65 -16.73 -0.90
C ALA A 24 0.87 -16.77 -1.16
N GLN A 25 1.47 -15.64 -1.52
CA GLN A 25 2.89 -15.52 -1.87
C GLN A 25 3.51 -14.31 -1.14
N PRO A 26 3.69 -14.41 0.20
CA PRO A 26 4.14 -13.28 1.03
C PRO A 26 5.54 -12.77 0.72
N GLU A 27 6.39 -13.63 0.16
CA GLU A 27 7.76 -13.29 -0.26
C GLU A 27 7.80 -12.51 -1.58
N LYS A 28 6.71 -12.53 -2.37
CA LYS A 28 6.67 -11.87 -3.67
C LYS A 28 6.28 -10.39 -3.50
N PRO A 29 7.13 -9.44 -3.91
CA PRO A 29 6.90 -8.02 -3.66
C PRO A 29 5.78 -7.42 -4.52
N ASP A 30 5.56 -7.98 -5.70
CA ASP A 30 4.58 -7.51 -6.68
C ASP A 30 4.18 -8.62 -7.67
N PHE A 31 3.19 -8.35 -8.49
CA PHE A 31 2.63 -9.28 -9.47
C PHE A 31 2.53 -8.61 -10.84
N ALA A 32 2.64 -9.42 -11.90
CA ALA A 32 2.33 -8.94 -13.24
C ALA A 32 0.83 -8.62 -13.38
N VAL A 33 0.50 -7.67 -14.24
CA VAL A 33 -0.90 -7.33 -14.54
C VAL A 33 -1.68 -8.58 -14.95
N GLU A 34 -1.07 -9.42 -15.78
CA GLU A 34 -1.66 -10.67 -16.29
C GLU A 34 -1.96 -11.66 -15.15
N GLU A 35 -1.09 -11.77 -14.15
CA GLU A 35 -1.30 -12.64 -12.97
C GLU A 35 -2.55 -12.20 -12.19
N ILE A 36 -2.73 -10.89 -12.00
CA ILE A 36 -3.89 -10.34 -11.30
C ILE A 36 -5.17 -10.57 -12.10
N VAL A 37 -5.15 -10.32 -13.40
CA VAL A 37 -6.30 -10.54 -14.28
C VAL A 37 -6.67 -12.01 -14.35
N GLN A 38 -5.68 -12.90 -14.48
CA GLN A 38 -5.89 -14.34 -14.49
C GLN A 38 -6.46 -14.84 -13.16
N ARG A 39 -5.96 -14.34 -12.04
CA ARG A 39 -6.47 -14.69 -10.73
C ARG A 39 -7.93 -14.23 -10.55
N ALA A 40 -8.30 -13.06 -11.06
CA ALA A 40 -9.68 -12.57 -11.04
C ALA A 40 -10.61 -13.50 -11.81
N ALA A 41 -10.20 -13.98 -12.97
CA ALA A 41 -10.96 -14.95 -13.77
C ALA A 41 -11.10 -16.31 -13.06
N GLN A 42 -10.09 -16.76 -12.33
CA GLN A 42 -10.12 -18.01 -11.56
C GLN A 42 -11.03 -17.92 -10.32
N GLU A 43 -10.95 -16.83 -9.57
CA GLU A 43 -11.80 -16.60 -8.39
C GLU A 43 -13.25 -16.38 -8.79
N ALA A 44 -13.50 -15.76 -9.94
CA ALA A 44 -14.83 -15.52 -10.51
C ALA A 44 -15.85 -14.96 -9.50
N ILE A 45 -15.41 -14.08 -8.60
CA ILE A 45 -16.22 -13.56 -7.45
C ILE A 45 -17.53 -12.95 -7.94
N ALA A 46 -17.46 -12.14 -8.98
CA ALA A 46 -18.63 -11.50 -9.60
C ALA A 46 -18.97 -12.11 -10.99
N GLY A 47 -18.30 -13.19 -11.39
CA GLY A 47 -18.49 -13.89 -12.64
C GLY A 47 -17.18 -14.17 -13.37
N PRO A 48 -17.16 -15.14 -14.31
CA PRO A 48 -15.92 -15.72 -14.84
C PRO A 48 -15.14 -14.81 -15.81
N ALA A 49 -15.75 -13.81 -16.40
CA ALA A 49 -15.12 -12.91 -17.36
C ALA A 49 -15.70 -11.52 -17.22
N ARG A 50 -15.34 -10.84 -16.13
CA ARG A 50 -15.91 -9.53 -15.84
C ARG A 50 -15.21 -8.43 -16.66
N PRO A 51 -15.95 -7.73 -17.54
CA PRO A 51 -15.41 -6.56 -18.23
C PRO A 51 -14.90 -5.51 -17.25
N GLY A 52 -13.82 -4.83 -17.60
CA GLY A 52 -13.28 -3.76 -16.80
C GLY A 52 -12.22 -4.14 -15.77
N VAL A 53 -12.04 -5.42 -15.42
CA VAL A 53 -10.97 -5.86 -14.50
C VAL A 53 -9.61 -5.40 -15.02
N TYR A 54 -9.29 -5.66 -16.27
CA TYR A 54 -8.01 -5.25 -16.87
C TYR A 54 -7.75 -3.74 -16.73
N VAL A 55 -8.72 -2.91 -17.12
CA VAL A 55 -8.55 -1.45 -17.06
C VAL A 55 -8.42 -0.93 -15.63
N HIS A 56 -9.05 -1.60 -14.65
CA HIS A 56 -8.87 -1.25 -13.24
C HIS A 56 -7.47 -1.61 -12.75
N VAL A 57 -6.92 -2.75 -13.15
CA VAL A 57 -5.55 -3.17 -12.81
C VAL A 57 -4.49 -2.25 -13.44
N VAL A 58 -4.70 -1.81 -14.69
CA VAL A 58 -3.70 -0.97 -15.38
C VAL A 58 -3.85 0.52 -15.09
N GLN A 59 -5.05 1.00 -14.76
CA GLN A 59 -5.33 2.44 -14.69
C GLN A 59 -6.17 2.87 -13.48
N HIS A 60 -7.41 2.38 -13.34
CA HIS A 60 -8.36 2.99 -12.41
C HIS A 60 -7.99 2.81 -10.95
N CYS A 61 -7.35 1.71 -10.57
CA CYS A 61 -6.95 1.41 -9.21
C CYS A 61 -5.51 1.84 -8.86
N VAL A 62 -4.72 2.30 -9.83
CA VAL A 62 -3.27 2.55 -9.67
C VAL A 62 -3.02 3.93 -9.08
N ALA A 63 -2.59 3.96 -7.82
CA ALA A 63 -2.43 5.18 -7.03
C ALA A 63 -1.42 6.18 -7.61
N ASN A 64 -0.29 5.72 -8.12
CA ASN A 64 0.78 6.56 -8.66
C ASN A 64 0.65 6.89 -10.15
N ARG A 65 -0.53 6.69 -10.73
CA ARG A 65 -0.91 7.17 -12.07
C ARG A 65 -1.96 8.26 -11.99
N ALA A 66 -1.94 9.19 -12.94
CA ALA A 66 -3.01 10.19 -13.08
C ALA A 66 -4.38 9.49 -13.19
N PRO A 67 -5.42 9.97 -12.50
CA PRO A 67 -6.74 9.35 -12.58
C PRO A 67 -7.37 9.57 -13.97
N ASN A 68 -8.09 8.57 -14.42
CA ASN A 68 -8.96 8.67 -15.59
C ASN A 68 -10.36 8.25 -15.12
N SER A 69 -11.19 9.21 -14.81
CA SER A 69 -12.51 9.13 -14.16
C SER A 69 -12.50 8.58 -12.72
N ALA A 70 -11.88 7.45 -12.43
CA ALA A 70 -11.84 6.85 -11.09
C ALA A 70 -10.56 7.23 -10.33
N ARG A 71 -10.71 7.53 -9.02
CA ARG A 71 -9.62 8.02 -8.14
C ARG A 71 -9.17 6.99 -7.09
N TYR A 72 -9.37 5.71 -7.33
CA TYR A 72 -8.97 4.67 -6.38
C TYR A 72 -7.46 4.67 -6.13
N ARG A 73 -7.05 4.35 -4.90
CA ARG A 73 -5.65 4.16 -4.47
C ARG A 73 -5.47 2.74 -3.92
N MET A 74 -5.82 1.75 -4.71
CA MET A 74 -5.84 0.35 -4.27
C MET A 74 -4.59 -0.43 -4.66
N LEU A 75 -3.98 -0.06 -5.79
CA LEU A 75 -2.77 -0.65 -6.33
C LEU A 75 -1.67 0.39 -6.46
N PHE A 76 -0.43 -0.08 -6.48
CA PHE A 76 0.76 0.71 -6.71
C PHE A 76 1.58 0.10 -7.85
N GLU A 77 1.97 0.90 -8.83
CA GLU A 77 2.85 0.49 -9.92
C GLU A 77 4.29 0.48 -9.45
N THR A 78 4.89 -0.70 -9.43
CA THR A 78 6.29 -0.92 -9.02
C THR A 78 7.26 -0.91 -10.20
N GLY A 79 6.74 -1.13 -11.39
CA GLY A 79 7.49 -1.15 -12.64
C GLY A 79 6.56 -1.42 -13.83
N PRO A 80 7.09 -1.49 -15.05
CA PRO A 80 6.29 -1.78 -16.23
C PRO A 80 5.48 -3.05 -16.05
N SER A 81 4.16 -2.97 -16.25
CA SER A 81 3.21 -4.08 -16.09
C SER A 81 3.28 -4.83 -14.75
N ARG A 82 3.80 -4.18 -13.69
CA ARG A 82 3.91 -4.74 -12.34
C ARG A 82 3.08 -3.94 -11.35
N ARG A 83 2.36 -4.63 -10.47
CA ARG A 83 1.46 -4.05 -9.45
C ARG A 83 1.60 -4.76 -8.12
N ARG A 84 1.46 -4.02 -7.04
CA ARG A 84 1.20 -4.53 -5.69
C ARG A 84 0.04 -3.77 -5.06
N LEU A 85 -0.45 -4.25 -3.93
CA LEU A 85 -1.38 -3.46 -3.12
C LEU A 85 -0.72 -2.15 -2.67
N PHE A 86 -1.51 -1.09 -2.69
CA PHE A 86 -1.13 0.20 -2.12
C PHE A 86 -0.97 0.07 -0.60
N ARG A 87 0.08 0.69 -0.05
CA ARG A 87 0.36 0.76 1.38
C ARG A 87 0.15 2.17 1.88
N LYS A 88 -0.36 2.31 3.07
CA LYS A 88 -0.44 3.62 3.73
C LYS A 88 0.97 4.18 3.88
N GLY A 89 1.21 5.35 3.30
CA GLY A 89 2.55 5.97 3.24
C GLY A 89 3.22 5.90 1.87
N ASP A 90 2.70 5.10 0.93
CA ASP A 90 3.14 5.16 -0.46
C ASP A 90 2.81 6.52 -1.09
N THR A 91 3.64 6.93 -2.03
CA THR A 91 3.36 8.11 -2.86
C THR A 91 2.18 7.82 -3.80
N TYR A 92 1.44 8.85 -4.15
CA TYR A 92 0.33 8.75 -5.09
C TYR A 92 0.16 10.05 -5.88
N HIS A 93 -0.55 9.97 -7.00
CA HIS A 93 -0.83 11.14 -7.81
C HIS A 93 -1.77 12.11 -7.05
N PRO A 94 -1.45 13.43 -6.98
CA PRO A 94 -2.24 14.40 -6.17
C PRO A 94 -3.74 14.42 -6.50
N ALA A 95 -4.11 14.24 -7.77
CA ALA A 95 -5.51 14.19 -8.18
C ALA A 95 -6.29 12.95 -7.67
N ARG A 96 -5.62 12.02 -6.97
CA ARG A 96 -6.23 10.86 -6.29
C ARG A 96 -6.43 11.07 -4.80
N GLU A 97 -6.22 12.29 -4.31
CA GLU A 97 -6.45 12.62 -2.90
C GLU A 97 -7.87 12.22 -2.47
N GLY A 98 -8.00 11.63 -1.28
CA GLY A 98 -9.27 11.08 -0.78
C GLY A 98 -9.76 9.80 -1.47
N GLY A 99 -9.02 9.26 -2.44
CA GLY A 99 -9.38 8.02 -3.12
C GLY A 99 -9.40 6.81 -2.19
N LYS A 100 -10.34 5.90 -2.43
CA LYS A 100 -10.54 4.66 -1.66
C LYS A 100 -9.30 3.76 -1.77
N ILE A 101 -8.81 3.28 -0.62
CA ILE A 101 -7.63 2.41 -0.51
C ILE A 101 -8.04 0.94 -0.41
N THR A 102 -9.09 0.65 0.34
CA THR A 102 -9.63 -0.70 0.54
C THR A 102 -11.12 -0.73 0.27
N PRO A 103 -11.72 -1.88 0.00
CA PRO A 103 -13.16 -2.03 0.05
C PRO A 103 -13.73 -1.61 1.41
N ALA A 104 -14.96 -1.13 1.44
CA ALA A 104 -15.66 -0.92 2.70
C ALA A 104 -16.10 -2.28 3.29
N PRO A 105 -16.08 -2.46 4.61
CA PRO A 105 -16.41 -3.74 5.24
C PRO A 105 -17.78 -4.30 4.81
N GLU A 106 -18.77 -3.44 4.65
CA GLU A 106 -20.12 -3.80 4.21
C GLU A 106 -20.22 -4.20 2.73
N GLN A 107 -19.20 -3.88 1.94
CA GLN A 107 -19.11 -4.22 0.51
C GLN A 107 -18.29 -5.50 0.26
N MET A 108 -17.67 -6.05 1.33
CA MET A 108 -16.91 -7.29 1.23
C MET A 108 -17.84 -8.50 1.17
N PRO A 109 -17.66 -9.38 0.18
CA PRO A 109 -18.33 -10.69 0.22
C PRO A 109 -17.92 -11.48 1.46
N SER A 110 -18.86 -12.22 2.06
CA SER A 110 -18.68 -12.91 3.33
C SER A 110 -17.44 -13.81 3.42
N GLY A 111 -17.03 -14.43 2.32
CA GLY A 111 -15.85 -15.29 2.27
C GLY A 111 -14.49 -14.54 2.23
N TYR A 112 -14.48 -13.20 2.15
CA TYR A 112 -13.27 -12.39 1.98
C TYR A 112 -13.10 -11.31 3.05
N SER A 113 -13.99 -11.21 4.01
CA SER A 113 -13.97 -10.15 5.03
C SER A 113 -12.68 -10.12 5.86
N GLU A 114 -12.08 -11.27 6.14
CA GLU A 114 -10.81 -11.40 6.87
C GLU A 114 -9.60 -10.75 6.14
N LEU A 115 -9.71 -10.51 4.83
CA LEU A 115 -8.64 -9.85 4.07
C LEU A 115 -8.41 -8.40 4.50
N LEU A 116 -9.40 -7.74 5.07
CA LEU A 116 -9.25 -6.37 5.58
C LEU A 116 -8.35 -6.34 6.83
N ASP A 117 -8.49 -7.32 7.74
CA ASP A 117 -7.64 -7.43 8.92
C ASP A 117 -6.23 -7.84 8.54
N TRP A 118 -6.10 -8.86 7.67
CA TRP A 118 -4.82 -9.24 7.09
C TRP A 118 -4.10 -8.05 6.43
N TYR A 119 -4.79 -7.23 5.65
CA TYR A 119 -4.21 -6.08 4.99
C TYR A 119 -3.68 -5.03 5.98
N ARG A 120 -4.37 -4.79 7.08
CA ARG A 120 -3.89 -3.86 8.12
C ARG A 120 -2.56 -4.30 8.71
N GLU A 121 -2.43 -5.59 9.01
CA GLU A 121 -1.18 -6.18 9.52
C GLU A 121 -0.08 -6.10 8.47
N TRP A 122 -0.34 -6.61 7.27
CA TRP A 122 0.60 -6.60 6.15
C TRP A 122 1.12 -5.20 5.81
N SER A 123 0.24 -4.21 5.75
CA SER A 123 0.61 -2.81 5.47
C SER A 123 1.44 -2.20 6.61
N SER A 124 1.14 -2.52 7.87
CA SER A 124 1.86 -2.00 9.04
C SER A 124 3.26 -2.60 9.19
N GLU A 125 3.42 -3.88 8.90
CA GLU A 125 4.73 -4.55 8.92
C GLU A 125 5.69 -3.97 7.88
N ALA A 126 5.19 -3.69 6.68
CA ALA A 126 5.97 -3.05 5.65
C ALA A 126 6.43 -1.64 6.06
N GLN A 127 5.60 -0.87 6.77
CA GLN A 127 6.00 0.43 7.31
C GLN A 127 7.07 0.30 8.42
N LYS A 128 6.95 -0.69 9.28
CA LYS A 128 7.96 -0.96 10.32
C LYS A 128 9.30 -1.33 9.70
N SER A 129 9.30 -2.20 8.68
CA SER A 129 10.52 -2.59 7.96
C SER A 129 11.16 -1.42 7.22
N ALA A 130 10.37 -0.58 6.57
CA ALA A 130 10.86 0.62 5.89
C ALA A 130 11.48 1.62 6.88
N ARG A 131 10.85 1.82 8.05
CA ARG A 131 11.41 2.65 9.12
C ARG A 131 12.70 2.09 9.71
N ALA A 132 12.76 0.77 9.92
CA ALA A 132 13.97 0.11 10.41
C ALA A 132 15.14 0.19 9.43
N ALA A 133 14.85 0.24 8.13
CA ALA A 133 15.84 0.38 7.06
C ALA A 133 16.21 1.84 6.76
N ASP A 134 15.55 2.83 7.39
CA ASP A 134 15.86 4.25 7.17
C ASP A 134 17.21 4.60 7.81
N PRO A 135 18.22 5.01 7.00
CA PRO A 135 19.55 5.34 7.52
C PRO A 135 19.55 6.50 8.52
N LEU A 136 18.61 7.44 8.37
CA LEU A 136 18.48 8.58 9.29
C LEU A 136 17.98 8.13 10.66
N LEU A 137 17.04 7.18 10.70
CA LEU A 137 16.57 6.60 11.97
C LEU A 137 17.64 5.71 12.63
N ALA A 138 18.48 5.04 11.83
CA ALA A 138 19.61 4.29 12.34
C ALA A 138 20.67 5.18 13.01
N LEU A 139 20.75 6.46 12.61
CA LEU A 139 21.62 7.47 13.24
C LEU A 139 21.05 8.04 14.55
N LYS A 140 19.78 7.74 14.90
CA LYS A 140 19.19 8.21 16.16
C LYS A 140 19.97 7.70 17.35
N GLY A 141 20.57 8.62 18.11
CA GLY A 141 21.39 8.30 19.28
C GLY A 141 22.86 7.99 19.00
N SER A 142 23.29 7.88 17.72
CA SER A 142 24.71 7.63 17.39
C SER A 142 25.65 8.74 17.84
N GLY A 143 25.15 9.97 17.97
CA GLY A 143 25.89 11.10 18.50
C GLY A 143 25.88 11.26 20.02
N ALA A 144 25.19 10.40 20.77
CA ALA A 144 25.07 10.52 22.22
C ALA A 144 26.43 10.45 22.93
N GLN A 145 27.34 9.64 22.40
CA GLN A 145 28.70 9.51 22.94
C GLN A 145 29.56 10.79 22.76
N LEU A 146 29.26 11.60 21.75
CA LEU A 146 29.97 12.87 21.51
C LEU A 146 29.64 13.92 22.60
N TRP A 147 28.57 13.70 23.35
CA TRP A 147 28.08 14.59 24.40
C TRP A 147 28.26 14.02 25.82
N SER A 148 29.05 12.93 25.95
CA SER A 148 29.31 12.28 27.24
C SER A 148 30.02 13.20 28.22
N ASP A 149 30.91 14.03 27.71
CA ASP A 149 31.78 14.88 28.52
C ASP A 149 31.28 16.33 28.67
N GLU A 150 30.46 16.80 27.73
CA GLU A 150 29.93 18.15 27.70
C GLU A 150 28.50 18.19 27.15
N SER A 151 27.62 18.96 27.82
CA SER A 151 26.26 19.16 27.28
C SER A 151 26.28 20.03 26.02
N PRO A 152 25.35 19.83 25.07
CA PRO A 152 25.24 20.63 23.84
C PRO A 152 25.20 22.14 24.11
N ASP A 153 24.52 22.56 25.19
CA ASP A 153 24.40 23.97 25.58
C ASP A 153 25.72 24.55 26.04
N LYS A 154 26.52 23.79 26.79
CA LYS A 154 27.87 24.20 27.19
C LYS A 154 28.80 24.32 25.99
N TYR A 155 28.75 23.37 25.08
CA TYR A 155 29.53 23.38 23.84
C TYR A 155 29.24 24.61 23.01
N VAL A 156 27.97 24.91 22.77
CA VAL A 156 27.55 26.09 21.99
C VAL A 156 27.97 27.38 22.69
N ARG A 157 27.86 27.45 24.02
CA ARG A 157 28.28 28.63 24.80
C ARG A 157 29.78 28.85 24.64
N ARG A 158 30.61 27.84 24.80
CA ARG A 158 32.05 27.89 24.61
C ARG A 158 32.47 28.36 23.22
N LEU A 159 31.75 27.93 22.19
CA LEU A 159 32.01 28.37 20.82
C LEU A 159 31.69 29.88 20.64
N ARG A 160 30.70 30.41 21.32
CA ARG A 160 30.31 31.82 21.24
C ARG A 160 31.30 32.73 21.98
N GLU A 161 31.87 32.28 23.10
CA GLU A 161 32.87 33.02 23.87
C GLU A 161 34.17 33.27 23.10
N GLY A 162 34.45 32.53 22.04
CA GLY A 162 35.62 32.69 21.17
C GLY A 162 35.41 33.65 19.98
N TRP A 163 34.27 34.30 19.88
CA TRP A 163 33.93 35.16 18.74
C TRP A 163 33.80 36.66 19.12
N GLU A 164 34.16 37.06 20.36
CA GLU A 164 34.25 38.45 20.80
C GLU A 164 35.64 39.06 20.62
#